data_5f8942eec6bdd65091842ee734c22f04
#
_entry.id   5f8942eec6bdd65091842ee734c22f04
#
_cell.length_a   1.000
_cell.length_b   1.000
_cell.length_c   1.000
_cell.angle_alpha   90.00
_cell.angle_beta   90.00
_cell.angle_gamma   90.00
#
_symmetry.space_group_name_H-M   'P 1'
#
loop_
_entity.id
_entity.type
_entity.pdbx_description
1 polymer ?
#
loop_
_entity_poly.entity_id
_entity_poly.type
_entity_poly.pdbx_seq_one_letter_code
_entity_poly.pdbx_strand_id
1 'polypeptide(L)'
;YVYIVSVYFFCGDQNMNSVFDVAIIGGGINGCGCAADAALRGLSVVLVEQDDLASKTSSSSTKLIHGGLRYLENYEFGMVKKAITERQRLLDLAPHLVHPQALVLPYEKHMRSAWFLRLGLFIYDHISSKNRLPKSKTISRKNKEKYFDPLINKLDRGFLFYDAVTDDARLTIANALQAKNHGASIRTHSTVTHIDVVNNLWQLTIQPKVGASYTLSAKSVINAAGPWVKSVEQLTHTPDRQKISLIKGSHIIVPKIYESNHAYLLQHQDKRVIFVIPYHGFSMIGTTDIPLTGNPDNAVISD
;
A
#
# COMPACT_ATOMS: atom_id res chain seq x y z
N TYR A 1 17.17 -29.86 -2.62
CA TYR A 1 15.85 -30.16 -3.22
C TYR A 1 14.80 -29.49 -2.36
N VAL A 2 14.16 -28.44 -2.85
CA VAL A 2 13.02 -27.80 -2.22
C VAL A 2 11.75 -28.41 -2.84
N TYR A 3 11.02 -29.19 -2.06
CA TYR A 3 9.72 -29.68 -2.47
C TYR A 3 8.67 -28.58 -2.21
N ILE A 4 8.17 -27.97 -3.30
CA ILE A 4 6.98 -27.13 -3.23
C ILE A 4 5.77 -28.07 -3.20
N VAL A 5 5.19 -28.30 -2.03
CA VAL A 5 3.92 -28.98 -1.88
C VAL A 5 2.81 -27.96 -2.10
N SER A 6 2.22 -27.94 -3.28
CA SER A 6 0.99 -27.18 -3.53
C SER A 6 -0.18 -27.93 -2.89
N VAL A 7 -0.58 -27.52 -1.69
CA VAL A 7 -1.76 -28.05 -1.04
C VAL A 7 -2.96 -27.24 -1.51
N TYR A 8 -3.72 -27.79 -2.45
CA TYR A 8 -5.00 -27.25 -2.85
C TYR A 8 -6.05 -27.66 -1.81
N PHE A 9 -6.42 -26.76 -0.94
CA PHE A 9 -7.62 -26.95 -0.12
C PHE A 9 -8.85 -26.58 -0.96
N PHE A 10 -9.52 -27.59 -1.50
CA PHE A 10 -10.90 -27.45 -1.94
C PHE A 10 -11.78 -27.34 -0.69
N CYS A 11 -12.03 -26.13 -0.24
CA CYS A 11 -13.09 -25.86 0.71
C CYS A 11 -14.37 -25.66 -0.11
N GLY A 12 -15.11 -26.73 -0.31
CA GLY A 12 -16.39 -26.71 -0.98
C GLY A 12 -17.47 -26.12 -0.07
N ASP A 13 -17.60 -24.79 -0.03
CA ASP A 13 -18.81 -24.14 0.44
C ASP A 13 -19.64 -23.75 -0.79
N GLN A 14 -20.36 -24.73 -1.28
CA GLN A 14 -21.34 -24.58 -2.37
C GLN A 14 -22.71 -24.21 -1.80
N ASN A 15 -22.87 -23.02 -1.23
CA ASN A 15 -24.18 -22.38 -1.16
C ASN A 15 -24.32 -21.44 -2.36
N MET A 16 -24.55 -21.99 -3.54
CA MET A 16 -24.73 -21.27 -4.82
C MET A 16 -25.97 -20.35 -4.85
N ASN A 17 -26.81 -20.35 -3.81
CA ASN A 17 -28.03 -19.55 -3.72
C ASN A 17 -28.00 -18.46 -2.64
N SER A 18 -26.88 -18.22 -1.97
CA SER A 18 -26.79 -17.17 -0.96
C SER A 18 -26.46 -15.82 -1.59
N VAL A 19 -27.29 -14.81 -1.28
CA VAL A 19 -27.02 -13.42 -1.64
C VAL A 19 -26.02 -12.85 -0.64
N PHE A 20 -24.88 -12.38 -1.11
CA PHE A 20 -23.91 -11.66 -0.27
C PHE A 20 -24.38 -10.24 0.02
N ASP A 21 -24.03 -9.70 1.20
CA ASP A 21 -24.24 -8.28 1.46
C ASP A 21 -23.30 -7.43 0.62
N VAL A 22 -22.05 -7.89 0.49
CA VAL A 22 -21.01 -7.17 -0.27
C VAL A 22 -20.17 -8.14 -1.09
N ALA A 23 -20.03 -7.85 -2.38
CA ALA A 23 -19.03 -8.43 -3.25
C ALA A 23 -17.89 -7.42 -3.46
N ILE A 24 -16.65 -7.86 -3.30
CA ILE A 24 -15.46 -7.02 -3.45
C ILE A 24 -14.60 -7.56 -4.57
N ILE A 25 -14.24 -6.72 -5.53
CA ILE A 25 -13.43 -7.07 -6.70
C ILE A 25 -12.03 -6.50 -6.50
N GLY A 26 -11.05 -7.40 -6.36
CA GLY A 26 -9.64 -7.07 -6.16
C GLY A 26 -9.10 -7.46 -4.78
N GLY A 27 -8.05 -8.28 -4.77
CA GLY A 27 -7.36 -8.83 -3.59
C GLY A 27 -6.13 -8.04 -3.15
N GLY A 28 -6.07 -6.75 -3.46
CA GLY A 28 -5.07 -5.82 -2.93
C GLY A 28 -5.41 -5.33 -1.52
N ILE A 29 -4.57 -4.46 -0.95
CA ILE A 29 -4.72 -3.96 0.42
C ILE A 29 -6.08 -3.30 0.66
N ASN A 30 -6.61 -2.55 -0.33
CA ASN A 30 -7.91 -1.89 -0.20
C ASN A 30 -9.05 -2.92 -0.17
N GLY A 31 -9.07 -3.89 -1.09
CA GLY A 31 -10.11 -4.91 -1.11
C GLY A 31 -10.08 -5.81 0.12
N CYS A 32 -8.89 -6.27 0.53
CA CYS A 32 -8.72 -7.08 1.73
C CYS A 32 -9.11 -6.31 3.00
N GLY A 33 -8.77 -5.01 3.09
CA GLY A 33 -9.17 -4.15 4.20
C GLY A 33 -10.68 -3.93 4.26
N CYS A 34 -11.34 -3.67 3.12
CA CYS A 34 -12.80 -3.57 3.05
C CYS A 34 -13.47 -4.90 3.43
N ALA A 35 -12.92 -6.04 2.98
CA ALA A 35 -13.45 -7.35 3.34
C ALA A 35 -13.34 -7.63 4.84
N ALA A 36 -12.21 -7.27 5.46
CA ALA A 36 -12.02 -7.43 6.89
C ALA A 36 -12.99 -6.57 7.70
N ASP A 37 -13.14 -5.28 7.36
CA ASP A 37 -14.05 -4.38 8.07
C ASP A 37 -15.52 -4.81 7.92
N ALA A 38 -15.94 -5.17 6.71
CA ALA A 38 -17.29 -5.64 6.45
C ALA A 38 -17.62 -6.95 7.19
N ALA A 39 -16.72 -7.93 7.16
CA ALA A 39 -16.88 -9.20 7.87
C ALA A 39 -16.92 -9.02 9.40
N LEU A 40 -16.06 -8.14 9.95
CA LEU A 40 -16.06 -7.77 11.37
C LEU A 40 -17.38 -7.11 11.81
N ARG A 41 -18.10 -6.47 10.90
CA ARG A 41 -19.46 -5.91 11.14
C ARG A 41 -20.55 -6.95 10.99
N GLY A 42 -20.23 -8.21 10.72
CA GLY A 42 -21.20 -9.31 10.56
C GLY A 42 -21.89 -9.36 9.20
N LEU A 43 -21.36 -8.65 8.19
CA LEU A 43 -21.86 -8.75 6.82
C LEU A 43 -21.36 -10.03 6.14
N SER A 44 -22.19 -10.62 5.28
CA SER A 44 -21.79 -11.69 4.40
C SER A 44 -20.99 -11.12 3.23
N VAL A 45 -19.71 -11.51 3.11
CA VAL A 45 -18.74 -10.92 2.18
C VAL A 45 -18.15 -11.97 1.26
N VAL A 46 -18.05 -11.64 -0.03
CA VAL A 46 -17.20 -12.36 -0.97
C VAL A 46 -16.17 -11.39 -1.56
N LEU A 47 -14.90 -11.81 -1.56
CA LEU A 47 -13.81 -11.11 -2.26
C LEU A 47 -13.36 -11.99 -3.43
N VAL A 48 -13.28 -11.41 -4.63
CA VAL A 48 -12.85 -12.08 -5.86
C VAL A 48 -11.57 -11.40 -6.37
N GLU A 49 -10.52 -12.20 -6.55
CA GLU A 49 -9.22 -11.77 -7.06
C GLU A 49 -8.81 -12.64 -8.25
N GLN A 50 -8.44 -12.02 -9.35
CA GLN A 50 -8.09 -12.73 -10.59
C GLN A 50 -6.79 -13.52 -10.50
N ASP A 51 -5.85 -13.05 -9.72
CA ASP A 51 -4.54 -13.69 -9.49
C ASP A 51 -4.45 -14.18 -8.03
N ASP A 52 -3.30 -14.00 -7.40
CA ASP A 52 -3.12 -14.23 -5.97
C ASP A 52 -3.28 -12.92 -5.19
N LEU A 53 -3.54 -13.01 -3.89
CA LEU A 53 -3.62 -11.84 -3.02
C LEU A 53 -2.31 -11.06 -3.04
N ALA A 54 -2.42 -9.73 -3.05
CA ALA A 54 -1.30 -8.80 -3.08
C ALA A 54 -0.34 -8.95 -4.28
N SER A 55 -0.69 -9.70 -5.33
CA SER A 55 0.22 -10.04 -6.44
C SER A 55 0.66 -8.85 -7.31
N LYS A 56 0.04 -7.69 -7.16
CA LYS A 56 0.30 -6.49 -7.98
C LYS A 56 0.82 -5.31 -7.12
N THR A 57 0.21 -4.15 -7.19
CA THR A 57 0.65 -2.92 -6.50
C THR A 57 0.86 -3.10 -4.99
N SER A 58 0.05 -3.94 -4.33
CA SER A 58 0.11 -4.15 -2.88
C SER A 58 1.32 -4.94 -2.38
N SER A 59 2.14 -5.50 -3.27
CA SER A 59 3.47 -6.07 -2.95
C SER A 59 4.61 -5.27 -3.55
N SER A 60 4.31 -4.20 -4.28
CA SER A 60 5.28 -3.39 -5.02
C SER A 60 5.39 -1.95 -4.51
N SER A 61 4.95 -1.71 -3.26
CA SER A 61 5.03 -0.40 -2.62
C SER A 61 6.46 -0.09 -2.11
N THR A 62 6.67 1.14 -1.65
CA THR A 62 7.90 1.55 -0.96
C THR A 62 8.04 0.91 0.44
N LYS A 63 7.13 0.03 0.87
CA LYS A 63 7.13 -0.64 2.18
C LYS A 63 7.02 0.32 3.38
N LEU A 64 6.73 1.60 3.15
CA LEU A 64 6.59 2.60 4.20
C LEU A 64 5.12 2.94 4.46
N ILE A 65 4.77 3.03 5.74
CA ILE A 65 3.52 3.61 6.21
C ILE A 65 3.87 4.95 6.84
N HIS A 66 3.57 6.02 6.12
CA HIS A 66 4.04 7.37 6.47
C HIS A 66 2.90 8.38 6.47
N GLY A 67 3.08 9.46 7.26
CA GLY A 67 2.10 10.53 7.32
C GLY A 67 2.12 11.50 6.14
N GLY A 68 3.08 11.32 5.21
CA GLY A 68 3.20 12.17 4.04
C GLY A 68 3.69 13.58 4.38
N LEU A 69 4.90 13.70 4.92
CA LEU A 69 5.52 14.98 5.30
C LEU A 69 5.40 16.06 4.20
N ARG A 70 5.50 15.66 2.93
CA ARG A 70 5.39 16.56 1.77
C ARG A 70 4.01 17.24 1.67
N TYR A 71 2.95 16.61 2.14
CA TYR A 71 1.61 17.19 2.09
C TYR A 71 1.42 18.38 3.04
N LEU A 72 2.29 18.53 4.04
CA LEU A 72 2.32 19.75 4.84
C LEU A 72 2.68 20.98 4.03
N GLU A 73 3.48 20.84 2.96
CA GLU A 73 3.79 21.94 2.05
C GLU A 73 2.57 22.43 1.27
N ASN A 74 1.58 21.57 1.08
CA ASN A 74 0.32 21.87 0.42
C ASN A 74 -0.79 22.22 1.43
N TYR A 75 -0.46 22.42 2.70
CA TYR A 75 -1.41 22.74 3.79
C TYR A 75 -2.47 21.67 4.06
N GLU A 76 -2.21 20.43 3.67
CA GLU A 76 -3.13 19.30 3.85
C GLU A 76 -3.05 18.68 5.25
N PHE A 77 -3.14 19.50 6.28
CA PHE A 77 -2.99 19.10 7.69
C PHE A 77 -3.98 18.02 8.12
N GLY A 78 -5.22 18.08 7.60
CA GLY A 78 -6.25 17.09 7.91
C GLY A 78 -5.89 15.69 7.43
N MET A 79 -5.35 15.58 6.21
CA MET A 79 -4.89 14.32 5.62
C MET A 79 -3.68 13.78 6.38
N VAL A 80 -2.68 14.61 6.65
CA VAL A 80 -1.48 14.21 7.42
C VAL A 80 -1.86 13.71 8.81
N LYS A 81 -2.79 14.41 9.52
CA LYS A 81 -3.29 13.97 10.83
C LYS A 81 -3.94 12.59 10.77
N LYS A 82 -4.80 12.34 9.76
CA LYS A 82 -5.44 11.04 9.56
C LYS A 82 -4.39 9.96 9.30
N ALA A 83 -3.46 10.20 8.38
CA ALA A 83 -2.42 9.24 8.02
C ALA A 83 -1.52 8.87 9.22
N ILE A 84 -1.08 9.85 10.02
CA ILE A 84 -0.29 9.59 11.24
C ILE A 84 -1.10 8.81 12.28
N THR A 85 -2.39 9.10 12.40
CA THR A 85 -3.27 8.38 13.32
C THR A 85 -3.42 6.92 12.89
N GLU A 86 -3.65 6.67 11.61
CA GLU A 86 -3.76 5.30 11.08
C GLU A 86 -2.43 4.55 11.14
N ARG A 87 -1.31 5.20 10.85
CA ARG A 87 0.04 4.63 11.05
C ARG A 87 0.21 4.13 12.49
N GLN A 88 -0.21 4.92 13.48
CA GLN A 88 -0.12 4.50 14.88
C GLN A 88 -1.04 3.33 15.19
N ARG A 89 -2.26 3.30 14.63
CA ARG A 89 -3.16 2.14 14.76
C ARG A 89 -2.53 0.87 14.21
N LEU A 90 -1.89 0.94 13.05
CA LEU A 90 -1.25 -0.23 12.45
C LEU A 90 -0.04 -0.70 13.27
N LEU A 91 0.75 0.20 13.84
CA LEU A 91 1.82 -0.12 14.79
C LEU A 91 1.29 -0.86 16.03
N ASP A 92 0.07 -0.50 16.48
CA ASP A 92 -0.56 -1.13 17.66
C ASP A 92 -1.24 -2.46 17.32
N LEU A 93 -1.91 -2.54 16.16
CA LEU A 93 -2.70 -3.72 15.75
C LEU A 93 -1.83 -4.84 15.15
N ALA A 94 -0.78 -4.48 14.45
CA ALA A 94 0.07 -5.43 13.74
C ALA A 94 1.57 -5.25 14.04
N PRO A 95 2.00 -5.25 15.32
CA PRO A 95 3.39 -5.00 15.70
C PRO A 95 4.37 -6.06 15.18
N HIS A 96 3.88 -7.19 14.72
CA HIS A 96 4.67 -8.25 14.08
C HIS A 96 4.90 -8.01 12.57
N LEU A 97 4.22 -7.05 11.97
CA LEU A 97 4.34 -6.69 10.55
C LEU A 97 4.75 -5.22 10.34
N VAL A 98 4.36 -4.36 11.27
CA VAL A 98 4.55 -2.91 11.16
C VAL A 98 5.48 -2.45 12.27
N HIS A 99 6.62 -1.87 11.90
CA HIS A 99 7.66 -1.47 12.84
C HIS A 99 8.03 0.00 12.68
N PRO A 100 8.48 0.68 13.75
CA PRO A 100 9.04 2.02 13.65
C PRO A 100 10.25 2.05 12.71
N GLN A 101 10.30 3.03 11.82
CA GLN A 101 11.39 3.24 10.87
C GLN A 101 11.99 4.64 11.06
N ALA A 102 13.27 4.69 11.39
CA ALA A 102 14.02 5.94 11.39
C ALA A 102 14.28 6.38 9.94
N LEU A 103 13.97 7.64 9.63
CA LEU A 103 14.23 8.26 8.33
C LEU A 103 15.18 9.44 8.50
N VAL A 104 16.18 9.47 7.67
CA VAL A 104 17.15 10.56 7.57
C VAL A 104 16.83 11.39 6.34
N LEU A 105 16.60 12.68 6.54
CA LEU A 105 16.46 13.69 5.50
C LEU A 105 17.76 14.54 5.49
N PRO A 106 18.73 14.23 4.62
CA PRO A 106 19.91 15.07 4.45
C PRO A 106 19.49 16.44 3.93
N TYR A 107 20.07 17.51 4.47
CA TYR A 107 19.74 18.86 4.06
C TYR A 107 20.63 19.33 2.91
N GLU A 108 20.01 19.82 1.86
CA GLU A 108 20.69 20.46 0.72
C GLU A 108 20.20 21.90 0.50
N LYS A 109 21.07 22.72 -0.09
CA LYS A 109 20.81 24.18 -0.27
C LYS A 109 19.61 24.48 -1.19
N HIS A 110 19.26 23.58 -2.09
CA HIS A 110 18.10 23.73 -2.99
C HIS A 110 16.76 23.50 -2.28
N MET A 111 16.79 22.88 -1.11
CA MET A 111 15.60 22.63 -0.30
C MET A 111 15.11 23.93 0.37
N ARG A 112 13.92 23.90 0.94
CA ARG A 112 13.43 24.97 1.80
C ARG A 112 14.39 25.21 2.97
N SER A 113 14.37 26.42 3.54
CA SER A 113 15.26 26.76 4.66
C SER A 113 15.17 25.73 5.80
N ALA A 114 16.31 25.45 6.43
CA ALA A 114 16.39 24.43 7.48
C ALA A 114 15.43 24.69 8.66
N TRP A 115 15.19 25.96 9.00
CA TRP A 115 14.24 26.29 10.06
C TRP A 115 12.80 25.98 9.66
N PHE A 116 12.44 26.18 8.40
CA PHE A 116 11.10 25.86 7.89
C PHE A 116 10.87 24.34 7.88
N LEU A 117 11.85 23.56 7.44
CA LEU A 117 11.79 22.10 7.52
C LEU A 117 11.68 21.62 8.98
N ARG A 118 12.42 22.25 9.89
CA ARG A 118 12.34 21.95 11.33
C ARG A 118 10.95 22.24 11.91
N LEU A 119 10.34 23.35 11.50
CA LEU A 119 8.96 23.69 11.87
C LEU A 119 7.96 22.66 11.31
N GLY A 120 8.12 22.28 10.04
CA GLY A 120 7.28 21.23 9.43
C GLY A 120 7.38 19.91 10.17
N LEU A 121 8.58 19.48 10.54
CA LEU A 121 8.80 18.27 11.33
C LEU A 121 8.23 18.39 12.75
N PHE A 122 8.30 19.56 13.37
CA PHE A 122 7.65 19.80 14.66
C PHE A 122 6.14 19.65 14.57
N ILE A 123 5.51 20.20 13.54
CA ILE A 123 4.08 20.03 13.27
C ILE A 123 3.77 18.55 13.04
N TYR A 124 4.56 17.85 12.21
CA TYR A 124 4.42 16.44 11.92
C TYR A 124 4.45 15.57 13.18
N ASP A 125 5.33 15.88 14.11
CA ASP A 125 5.45 15.17 15.38
C ASP A 125 4.24 15.36 16.32
N HIS A 126 3.53 16.51 16.21
CA HIS A 126 2.51 16.91 17.18
C HIS A 126 1.09 17.02 16.62
N ILE A 127 0.92 16.90 15.30
CA ILE A 127 -0.39 17.05 14.63
C ILE A 127 -1.42 16.00 15.08
N SER A 128 -0.98 14.85 15.55
CA SER A 128 -1.84 13.80 16.10
C SER A 128 -1.41 13.46 17.54
N SER A 129 -2.34 13.55 18.47
CA SER A 129 -2.14 13.11 19.86
C SER A 129 -1.91 11.60 19.99
N LYS A 130 -2.21 10.84 18.95
CA LYS A 130 -1.98 9.38 18.90
C LYS A 130 -0.54 9.02 18.53
N ASN A 131 0.24 9.95 17.96
CA ASN A 131 1.62 9.70 17.54
C ASN A 131 2.53 9.40 18.76
N ARG A 132 3.03 8.17 18.84
CA ARG A 132 3.93 7.70 19.93
C ARG A 132 5.35 7.44 19.45
N LEU A 133 5.65 7.68 18.17
CA LEU A 133 7.01 7.54 17.66
C LEU A 133 7.95 8.63 18.24
N PRO A 134 9.26 8.37 18.28
CA PRO A 134 10.24 9.35 18.74
C PRO A 134 10.14 10.65 17.95
N LYS A 135 10.39 11.77 18.64
CA LYS A 135 10.33 13.10 18.03
C LYS A 135 11.50 13.33 17.09
N SER A 136 11.25 14.13 16.06
CA SER A 136 12.27 14.53 15.10
C SER A 136 13.36 15.37 15.75
N LYS A 137 14.59 15.25 15.26
CA LYS A 137 15.74 16.04 15.69
C LYS A 137 16.61 16.46 14.52
N THR A 138 17.34 17.55 14.70
CA THR A 138 18.42 17.92 13.79
C THR A 138 19.64 17.06 14.08
N ILE A 139 20.29 16.60 13.02
CA ILE A 139 21.50 15.77 13.07
C ILE A 139 22.61 16.40 12.25
N SER A 140 23.86 16.13 12.60
CA SER A 140 25.01 16.69 11.88
C SER A 140 26.20 15.72 11.88
N ARG A 141 27.01 15.78 10.83
CA ARG A 141 28.27 15.03 10.72
C ARG A 141 29.27 15.42 11.83
N LYS A 142 29.24 16.69 12.28
CA LYS A 142 30.10 17.18 13.38
C LYS A 142 29.88 16.40 14.68
N ASN A 143 28.68 15.92 14.93
CA ASN A 143 28.34 15.12 16.10
C ASN A 143 28.72 13.64 15.95
N LYS A 144 29.52 13.28 14.92
CA LYS A 144 29.91 11.89 14.59
C LYS A 144 28.70 10.94 14.45
N GLU A 145 27.62 11.46 13.94
CA GLU A 145 26.41 10.66 13.74
C GLU A 145 26.57 9.83 12.47
N LYS A 146 26.64 8.49 12.61
CA LYS A 146 26.81 7.51 11.55
C LYS A 146 25.75 7.55 10.42
N TYR A 147 24.75 8.39 10.57
CA TYR A 147 23.78 8.65 9.50
C TYR A 147 24.39 9.33 8.25
N PHE A 148 25.58 9.88 8.36
CA PHE A 148 26.27 10.57 7.28
C PHE A 148 27.39 9.75 6.63
N ASP A 149 27.74 8.57 7.18
CA ASP A 149 28.85 7.78 6.70
C ASP A 149 28.71 7.37 5.21
N PRO A 150 27.52 6.92 4.73
CA PRO A 150 27.34 6.56 3.33
C PRO A 150 27.10 7.77 2.41
N LEU A 151 26.97 8.98 2.98
CA LEU A 151 26.67 10.19 2.22
C LEU A 151 27.93 10.93 1.81
N ILE A 152 27.88 11.62 0.67
CA ILE A 152 28.98 12.47 0.19
C ILE A 152 29.31 13.57 1.23
N ASN A 153 30.60 13.96 1.27
CA ASN A 153 31.11 14.86 2.31
C ASN A 153 30.46 16.25 2.38
N LYS A 154 29.89 16.74 1.27
CA LYS A 154 29.17 18.04 1.26
C LYS A 154 27.87 18.02 2.07
N LEU A 155 27.33 16.83 2.39
CA LEU A 155 26.14 16.65 3.20
C LEU A 155 26.56 16.50 4.66
N ASP A 156 26.51 17.56 5.41
CA ASP A 156 27.05 17.65 6.78
C ASP A 156 25.97 17.79 7.86
N ARG A 157 24.71 18.04 7.47
CA ARG A 157 23.56 18.19 8.38
C ARG A 157 22.28 17.65 7.76
N GLY A 158 21.29 17.39 8.59
CA GLY A 158 19.99 16.88 8.18
C GLY A 158 19.02 16.76 9.33
N PHE A 159 17.97 16.02 9.11
CA PHE A 159 16.93 15.76 10.10
C PHE A 159 16.70 14.25 10.22
N LEU A 160 16.52 13.80 11.45
CA LEU A 160 16.07 12.46 11.77
C LEU A 160 14.61 12.56 12.22
N PHE A 161 13.75 11.76 11.65
CA PHE A 161 12.34 11.62 12.04
C PHE A 161 11.90 10.18 11.91
N TYR A 162 10.67 9.86 12.29
CA TYR A 162 10.21 8.49 12.33
C TYR A 162 8.87 8.33 11.61
N ASP A 163 8.78 7.24 10.85
CA ASP A 163 7.56 6.69 10.30
C ASP A 163 7.50 5.20 10.60
N ALA A 164 6.78 4.41 9.80
CA ALA A 164 6.76 2.97 9.97
C ALA A 164 7.13 2.26 8.67
N VAL A 165 7.70 1.07 8.79
CA VAL A 165 7.96 0.13 7.70
C VAL A 165 7.07 -1.10 7.87
N THR A 166 6.69 -1.73 6.78
CA THR A 166 5.87 -2.95 6.77
C THR A 166 6.30 -3.90 5.66
N ASP A 167 5.98 -5.17 5.85
CA ASP A 167 5.84 -6.12 4.74
C ASP A 167 4.43 -5.95 4.16
N ASP A 168 4.32 -5.25 3.05
CA ASP A 168 3.05 -4.86 2.43
C ASP A 168 2.22 -6.05 1.95
N ALA A 169 2.87 -7.07 1.39
CA ALA A 169 2.20 -8.29 0.96
C ALA A 169 1.61 -9.04 2.17
N ARG A 170 2.42 -9.24 3.21
CA ARG A 170 1.95 -9.91 4.44
C ARG A 170 0.86 -9.11 5.16
N LEU A 171 0.93 -7.78 5.16
CA LEU A 171 -0.12 -6.94 5.72
C LEU A 171 -1.44 -7.10 4.95
N THR A 172 -1.37 -7.19 3.63
CA THR A 172 -2.54 -7.46 2.78
C THR A 172 -3.14 -8.83 3.08
N ILE A 173 -2.31 -9.87 3.13
CA ILE A 173 -2.75 -11.24 3.46
C ILE A 173 -3.34 -11.31 4.88
N ALA A 174 -2.77 -10.60 5.85
CA ALA A 174 -3.31 -10.56 7.21
C ALA A 174 -4.74 -10.02 7.26
N ASN A 175 -5.05 -8.97 6.47
CA ASN A 175 -6.42 -8.47 6.33
C ASN A 175 -7.34 -9.51 5.69
N ALA A 176 -6.90 -10.21 4.63
CA ALA A 176 -7.69 -11.27 4.01
C ALA A 176 -7.96 -12.44 4.97
N LEU A 177 -6.96 -12.84 5.77
CA LEU A 177 -7.11 -13.87 6.79
C LEU A 177 -8.10 -13.43 7.88
N GLN A 178 -8.04 -12.18 8.31
CA GLN A 178 -8.99 -11.62 9.27
C GLN A 178 -10.42 -11.68 8.70
N ALA A 179 -10.61 -11.26 7.46
CA ALA A 179 -11.90 -11.36 6.78
C ALA A 179 -12.40 -12.82 6.74
N LYS A 180 -11.55 -13.76 6.32
CA LYS A 180 -11.87 -15.19 6.25
C LYS A 180 -12.25 -15.78 7.62
N ASN A 181 -11.52 -15.43 8.67
CA ASN A 181 -11.79 -15.90 10.03
C ASN A 181 -13.13 -15.38 10.58
N HIS A 182 -13.68 -14.31 9.98
CA HIS A 182 -15.00 -13.74 10.29
C HIS A 182 -16.06 -14.08 9.23
N GLY A 183 -15.83 -15.15 8.47
CA GLY A 183 -16.83 -15.73 7.58
C GLY A 183 -16.84 -15.20 6.14
N ALA A 184 -15.91 -14.32 5.75
CA ALA A 184 -15.80 -13.89 4.36
C ALA A 184 -15.31 -15.03 3.44
N SER A 185 -15.89 -15.12 2.26
CA SER A 185 -15.44 -16.02 1.18
C SER A 185 -14.34 -15.33 0.38
N ILE A 186 -13.12 -15.84 0.39
CA ILE A 186 -11.99 -15.31 -0.39
C ILE A 186 -11.74 -16.23 -1.58
N ARG A 187 -11.88 -15.71 -2.80
CA ARG A 187 -11.75 -16.44 -4.06
C ARG A 187 -10.63 -15.84 -4.90
N THR A 188 -9.46 -16.45 -4.83
CA THR A 188 -8.30 -16.14 -5.68
C THR A 188 -8.39 -16.89 -7.00
N HIS A 189 -7.55 -16.50 -7.98
CA HIS A 189 -7.51 -17.07 -9.33
C HIS A 189 -8.90 -17.14 -9.99
N SER A 190 -9.68 -16.09 -9.78
CA SER A 190 -11.07 -15.99 -10.19
C SER A 190 -11.34 -14.60 -10.76
N THR A 191 -11.68 -14.53 -12.03
CA THR A 191 -11.89 -13.27 -12.74
C THR A 191 -13.37 -12.95 -12.81
N VAL A 192 -13.77 -11.73 -12.47
CA VAL A 192 -15.11 -11.21 -12.77
C VAL A 192 -15.14 -10.84 -14.24
N THR A 193 -16.01 -11.50 -15.02
CA THR A 193 -16.10 -11.30 -16.48
C THR A 193 -17.32 -10.49 -16.90
N HIS A 194 -18.35 -10.44 -16.06
CA HIS A 194 -19.60 -9.73 -16.36
C HIS A 194 -20.30 -9.30 -15.07
N ILE A 195 -20.96 -8.16 -15.10
CA ILE A 195 -21.69 -7.58 -13.96
C ILE A 195 -23.00 -6.99 -14.46
N ASP A 196 -24.12 -7.54 -13.95
CA ASP A 196 -25.48 -7.07 -14.24
C ASP A 196 -26.25 -6.73 -12.98
N VAL A 197 -27.40 -6.11 -13.15
CA VAL A 197 -28.39 -5.89 -12.08
C VAL A 197 -29.65 -6.65 -12.43
N VAL A 198 -29.98 -7.67 -11.63
CA VAL A 198 -31.17 -8.49 -11.78
C VAL A 198 -31.94 -8.52 -10.47
N ASN A 199 -33.23 -8.17 -10.50
CA ASN A 199 -34.09 -8.12 -9.30
C ASN A 199 -33.50 -7.29 -8.16
N ASN A 200 -32.95 -6.12 -8.46
CA ASN A 200 -32.27 -5.20 -7.51
C ASN A 200 -31.03 -5.79 -6.81
N LEU A 201 -30.45 -6.85 -7.34
CA LEU A 201 -29.20 -7.44 -6.90
C LEU A 201 -28.14 -7.34 -8.00
N TRP A 202 -26.91 -7.10 -7.59
CA TRP A 202 -25.76 -7.23 -8.47
C TRP A 202 -25.50 -8.71 -8.73
N GLN A 203 -25.45 -9.10 -9.99
CA GLN A 203 -25.03 -10.43 -10.42
C GLN A 203 -23.65 -10.34 -11.06
N LEU A 204 -22.70 -11.11 -10.52
CA LEU A 204 -21.33 -11.17 -11.00
C LEU A 204 -21.09 -12.56 -11.60
N THR A 205 -20.70 -12.61 -12.87
CA THR A 205 -20.21 -13.84 -13.50
C THR A 205 -18.73 -14.00 -13.21
N ILE A 206 -18.38 -15.12 -12.61
CA ILE A 206 -17.01 -15.43 -12.17
C ILE A 206 -16.46 -16.55 -13.04
N GLN A 207 -15.29 -16.34 -13.62
CA GLN A 207 -14.51 -17.34 -14.34
C GLN A 207 -13.30 -17.73 -13.50
N PRO A 208 -13.32 -18.87 -12.81
CA PRO A 208 -12.13 -19.41 -12.16
C PRO A 208 -11.07 -19.79 -13.20
N LYS A 209 -9.80 -19.73 -12.82
CA LYS A 209 -8.70 -20.21 -13.67
C LYS A 209 -8.82 -21.70 -13.99
N VAL A 210 -9.44 -22.47 -13.07
CA VAL A 210 -9.73 -23.91 -13.23
C VAL A 210 -11.18 -24.15 -12.83
N GLY A 211 -11.97 -24.75 -13.71
CA GLY A 211 -13.39 -25.08 -13.51
C GLY A 211 -14.34 -24.26 -14.38
N ALA A 212 -15.63 -24.54 -14.23
CA ALA A 212 -16.68 -23.84 -14.97
C ALA A 212 -16.97 -22.46 -14.38
N SER A 213 -17.42 -21.53 -15.22
CA SER A 213 -17.93 -20.24 -14.77
C SER A 213 -19.20 -20.41 -13.93
N TYR A 214 -19.41 -19.52 -12.98
CA TYR A 214 -20.59 -19.47 -12.12
C TYR A 214 -21.00 -18.03 -11.84
N THR A 215 -22.22 -17.85 -11.37
CA THR A 215 -22.75 -16.54 -10.99
C THR A 215 -22.92 -16.46 -9.48
N LEU A 216 -22.65 -15.29 -8.92
CA LEU A 216 -22.98 -14.95 -7.54
C LEU A 216 -23.80 -13.66 -7.51
N SER A 217 -24.61 -13.49 -6.46
CA SER A 217 -25.44 -12.30 -6.25
C SER A 217 -25.00 -11.55 -5.00
N ALA A 218 -25.04 -10.22 -5.07
CA ALA A 218 -24.72 -9.36 -3.93
C ALA A 218 -25.62 -8.11 -3.89
N LYS A 219 -25.87 -7.58 -2.68
CA LYS A 219 -26.62 -6.32 -2.51
C LYS A 219 -25.79 -5.10 -2.91
N SER A 220 -24.47 -5.20 -2.77
CA SER A 220 -23.52 -4.11 -3.09
C SER A 220 -22.24 -4.66 -3.68
N VAL A 221 -21.60 -3.87 -4.55
CA VAL A 221 -20.30 -4.19 -5.14
C VAL A 221 -19.30 -3.10 -4.80
N ILE A 222 -18.12 -3.50 -4.36
CA ILE A 222 -16.96 -2.62 -4.18
C ILE A 222 -15.94 -2.96 -5.25
N ASN A 223 -15.66 -2.00 -6.13
CA ASN A 223 -14.57 -2.10 -7.09
C ASN A 223 -13.27 -1.62 -6.42
N ALA A 224 -12.42 -2.55 -6.01
CA ALA A 224 -11.12 -2.34 -5.40
C ALA A 224 -9.97 -2.85 -6.30
N ALA A 225 -10.18 -2.87 -7.61
CA ALA A 225 -9.26 -3.44 -8.60
C ALA A 225 -8.02 -2.56 -8.89
N GLY A 226 -7.71 -1.56 -8.05
CA GLY A 226 -6.52 -0.72 -8.17
C GLY A 226 -6.38 -0.10 -9.57
N PRO A 227 -5.25 -0.28 -10.28
CA PRO A 227 -5.06 0.27 -11.62
C PRO A 227 -6.08 -0.23 -12.67
N TRP A 228 -6.71 -1.37 -12.44
CA TRP A 228 -7.73 -1.97 -13.34
C TRP A 228 -9.16 -1.54 -13.01
N VAL A 229 -9.35 -0.56 -12.14
CA VAL A 229 -10.69 -0.09 -11.74
C VAL A 229 -11.56 0.29 -12.92
N LYS A 230 -10.99 0.88 -13.98
CA LYS A 230 -11.70 1.21 -15.23
C LYS A 230 -12.18 -0.01 -15.99
N SER A 231 -11.35 -1.05 -16.07
CA SER A 231 -11.74 -2.31 -16.74
C SER A 231 -12.92 -2.98 -16.06
N VAL A 232 -12.94 -2.94 -14.72
CA VAL A 232 -14.08 -3.47 -13.93
C VAL A 232 -15.31 -2.56 -14.08
N GLU A 233 -15.14 -1.23 -14.11
CA GLU A 233 -16.25 -0.28 -14.32
C GLU A 233 -16.95 -0.52 -15.67
N GLN A 234 -16.20 -0.84 -16.73
CA GLN A 234 -16.74 -1.16 -18.05
C GLN A 234 -17.63 -2.40 -18.06
N LEU A 235 -17.46 -3.35 -17.11
CA LEU A 235 -18.33 -4.52 -16.98
C LEU A 235 -19.73 -4.19 -16.46
N THR A 236 -19.94 -2.99 -15.90
CA THR A 236 -21.23 -2.61 -15.27
C THR A 236 -22.18 -1.84 -16.18
N HIS A 237 -21.80 -1.58 -17.43
CA HIS A 237 -22.55 -0.70 -18.36
C HIS A 237 -22.86 0.70 -17.80
N THR A 238 -22.21 1.12 -16.71
CA THR A 238 -22.38 2.47 -16.14
C THR A 238 -21.56 3.48 -16.91
N PRO A 239 -22.05 4.72 -17.07
CA PRO A 239 -21.27 5.77 -17.73
C PRO A 239 -19.96 6.05 -16.99
N ASP A 240 -18.88 6.24 -17.73
CA ASP A 240 -17.57 6.64 -17.18
C ASP A 240 -17.69 8.05 -16.54
N ARG A 241 -17.66 8.09 -15.22
CA ARG A 241 -17.85 9.33 -14.45
C ARG A 241 -16.56 9.96 -13.96
N GLN A 242 -15.44 9.23 -14.00
CA GLN A 242 -14.18 9.72 -13.40
C GLN A 242 -13.01 9.56 -14.37
N LYS A 243 -12.22 10.63 -14.50
CA LYS A 243 -10.92 10.55 -15.18
C LYS A 243 -9.88 10.01 -14.19
N ILE A 244 -9.29 8.88 -14.52
CA ILE A 244 -8.21 8.26 -13.75
C ILE A 244 -6.91 8.44 -14.51
N SER A 245 -5.90 8.98 -13.85
CA SER A 245 -4.54 9.06 -14.36
C SER A 245 -3.71 7.98 -13.69
N LEU A 246 -3.09 7.12 -14.47
CA LEU A 246 -2.20 6.07 -13.98
C LEU A 246 -0.78 6.61 -13.90
N ILE A 247 -0.12 6.29 -12.80
CA ILE A 247 1.28 6.65 -12.56
C ILE A 247 2.03 5.37 -12.21
N LYS A 248 3.15 5.17 -12.91
CA LYS A 248 4.06 4.04 -12.67
C LYS A 248 5.17 4.50 -11.71
N GLY A 249 5.29 3.79 -10.59
CA GLY A 249 6.42 3.88 -9.68
C GLY A 249 7.28 2.62 -9.77
N SER A 250 8.58 2.79 -9.94
CA SER A 250 9.53 1.66 -10.01
C SER A 250 10.55 1.76 -8.88
N HIS A 251 10.94 0.59 -8.36
CA HIS A 251 12.01 0.44 -7.38
C HIS A 251 13.09 -0.48 -7.93
N ILE A 252 14.34 -0.22 -7.57
CA ILE A 252 15.45 -1.15 -7.80
C ILE A 252 15.93 -1.71 -6.48
N ILE A 253 16.36 -2.96 -6.52
CA ILE A 253 16.99 -3.63 -5.37
C ILE A 253 18.47 -3.83 -5.73
N VAL A 254 19.34 -3.31 -4.88
CA VAL A 254 20.78 -3.35 -5.06
C VAL A 254 21.45 -3.99 -3.84
N PRO A 255 22.71 -4.46 -3.94
CA PRO A 255 23.46 -4.89 -2.78
C PRO A 255 23.42 -3.83 -1.66
N LYS A 256 23.50 -4.28 -0.42
CA LYS A 256 23.43 -3.42 0.76
C LYS A 256 24.44 -2.26 0.67
N ILE A 257 23.94 -1.02 0.70
CA ILE A 257 24.76 0.18 0.54
C ILE A 257 25.38 0.61 1.88
N TYR A 258 24.72 0.33 3.02
CA TYR A 258 25.18 0.70 4.37
C TYR A 258 24.62 -0.27 5.42
N GLU A 259 25.30 -0.37 6.57
CA GLU A 259 25.00 -1.38 7.59
C GLU A 259 23.86 -1.03 8.56
N SER A 260 23.46 0.23 8.64
CA SER A 260 22.42 0.69 9.57
C SER A 260 21.02 0.37 9.08
N ASN A 261 20.05 0.32 10.00
CA ASN A 261 18.64 0.04 9.70
C ASN A 261 17.78 1.30 9.48
N HIS A 262 18.37 2.49 9.36
CA HIS A 262 17.61 3.69 9.00
C HIS A 262 17.39 3.76 7.48
N ALA A 263 16.33 4.43 7.08
CA ALA A 263 16.08 4.76 5.68
C ALA A 263 16.52 6.20 5.38
N TYR A 264 16.79 6.50 4.10
CA TYR A 264 16.96 7.86 3.64
C TYR A 264 15.72 8.33 2.89
N LEU A 265 15.36 9.58 3.10
CA LEU A 265 14.46 10.36 2.25
C LEU A 265 15.31 11.41 1.54
N LEU A 266 15.57 11.20 0.26
CA LEU A 266 16.37 12.10 -0.57
C LEU A 266 15.43 12.95 -1.43
N GLN A 267 15.64 14.26 -1.43
CA GLN A 267 14.86 15.16 -2.27
C GLN A 267 15.71 15.63 -3.44
N HIS A 268 15.30 15.29 -4.66
CA HIS A 268 15.94 15.74 -5.88
C HIS A 268 15.61 17.22 -6.18
N GLN A 269 16.38 17.88 -7.05
CA GLN A 269 16.19 19.30 -7.42
C GLN A 269 14.82 19.57 -8.06
N ASP A 270 14.27 18.61 -8.79
CA ASP A 270 12.91 18.64 -9.36
C ASP A 270 11.80 18.35 -8.34
N LYS A 271 12.13 18.31 -7.05
CA LYS A 271 11.25 18.02 -5.90
C LYS A 271 10.73 16.58 -5.82
N ARG A 272 11.19 15.65 -6.68
CA ARG A 272 10.90 14.23 -6.47
C ARG A 272 11.57 13.73 -5.19
N VAL A 273 10.89 12.79 -4.55
CA VAL A 273 11.39 12.13 -3.35
C VAL A 273 11.81 10.71 -3.69
N ILE A 274 13.02 10.37 -3.32
CA ILE A 274 13.59 9.03 -3.49
C ILE A 274 13.87 8.47 -2.10
N PHE A 275 13.36 7.29 -1.82
CA PHE A 275 13.71 6.57 -0.61
C PHE A 275 14.83 5.59 -0.87
N VAL A 276 15.71 5.42 0.11
CA VAL A 276 16.69 4.33 0.17
C VAL A 276 16.41 3.57 1.46
N ILE A 277 15.96 2.34 1.35
CA ILE A 277 15.39 1.57 2.46
C ILE A 277 16.15 0.25 2.61
N PRO A 278 16.59 -0.13 3.82
CA PRO A 278 17.06 -1.48 4.08
C PRO A 278 15.97 -2.51 3.77
N TYR A 279 16.29 -3.52 2.96
CA TYR A 279 15.32 -4.50 2.49
C TYR A 279 15.92 -5.90 2.39
N HIS A 280 15.61 -6.80 3.33
CA HIS A 280 16.05 -8.20 3.34
C HIS A 280 17.55 -8.43 3.05
N GLY A 281 18.43 -7.64 3.65
CA GLY A 281 19.87 -7.72 3.43
C GLY A 281 20.37 -6.97 2.18
N PHE A 282 19.49 -6.30 1.47
CA PHE A 282 19.75 -5.42 0.32
C PHE A 282 19.35 -3.98 0.64
N SER A 283 19.48 -3.11 -0.32
CA SER A 283 18.90 -1.76 -0.31
C SER A 283 17.88 -1.63 -1.44
N MET A 284 16.68 -1.16 -1.12
CA MET A 284 15.65 -0.81 -2.09
C MET A 284 15.66 0.71 -2.31
N ILE A 285 15.72 1.12 -3.59
CA ILE A 285 15.77 2.53 -3.99
C ILE A 285 14.57 2.83 -4.89
N GLY A 286 13.84 3.87 -4.62
CA GLY A 286 12.69 4.37 -5.39
C GLY A 286 11.94 5.44 -4.63
N THR A 287 10.91 5.98 -5.26
CA THR A 287 10.24 5.51 -6.45
C THR A 287 10.44 6.49 -7.61
N THR A 288 10.23 6.01 -8.83
CA THR A 288 10.00 6.89 -9.99
C THR A 288 8.54 7.38 -9.97
N ASP A 289 8.24 8.37 -10.79
CA ASP A 289 6.91 8.99 -10.91
C ASP A 289 6.69 9.29 -12.41
N ILE A 290 6.20 8.27 -13.15
CA ILE A 290 6.08 8.34 -14.61
C ILE A 290 4.62 8.09 -14.99
N PRO A 291 3.96 9.01 -15.73
CA PRO A 291 2.64 8.77 -16.27
C PRO A 291 2.60 7.49 -17.12
N LEU A 292 1.62 6.64 -16.85
CA LEU A 292 1.38 5.41 -17.60
C LEU A 292 0.16 5.59 -18.48
N THR A 293 0.34 5.37 -19.79
CA THR A 293 -0.75 5.34 -20.77
C THR A 293 -1.01 3.90 -21.21
N GLY A 294 -2.27 3.51 -21.31
CA GLY A 294 -2.67 2.18 -21.77
C GLY A 294 -2.92 1.19 -20.65
N ASN A 295 -2.75 -0.10 -20.94
CA ASN A 295 -3.06 -1.18 -20.02
C ASN A 295 -2.01 -1.27 -18.90
N PRO A 296 -2.43 -1.29 -17.61
CA PRO A 296 -1.53 -1.48 -16.46
C PRO A 296 -0.69 -2.76 -16.52
N ASP A 297 -1.15 -3.81 -17.19
CA ASP A 297 -0.39 -5.07 -17.33
C ASP A 297 0.92 -4.90 -18.11
N ASN A 298 1.03 -3.86 -18.92
CA ASN A 298 2.22 -3.55 -19.71
C ASN A 298 3.21 -2.64 -18.97
N ALA A 299 3.01 -2.43 -17.68
CA ALA A 299 3.91 -1.60 -16.88
C ALA A 299 5.24 -2.33 -16.65
N VAL A 300 6.27 -1.93 -17.38
CA VAL A 300 7.65 -2.41 -17.23
C VAL A 300 8.54 -1.28 -16.74
N ILE A 301 9.66 -1.60 -16.11
CA ILE A 301 10.66 -0.59 -15.75
C ILE A 301 11.21 0.05 -17.04
N SER A 302 11.37 1.37 -17.03
CA SER A 302 12.03 2.08 -18.13
C SER A 302 13.54 2.09 -17.90
N ASP A 303 14.30 2.11 -18.99
CA ASP A 303 15.76 2.22 -18.98
C ASP A 303 16.25 3.49 -18.27
#